data_c56a0a57f66274713d80dfa31d5c3839
#
_entry.id   c56a0a57f66274713d80dfa31d5c3839
#
_cell.length_a   1.000
_cell.length_b   1.000
_cell.length_c   1.000
_cell.angle_alpha   90.00
_cell.angle_beta   90.00
_cell.angle_gamma   90.00
#
_symmetry.space_group_name_H-M   'P 1'
#
loop_
_entity.id
_entity.type
_entity.pdbx_description
1 polymer ?
#
loop_
_entity_poly.entity_id
_entity_poly.type
_entity_poly.pdbx_seq_one_letter_code
_entity_poly.pdbx_strand_id
1 'polypeptide(L)'
;MRVAVGAAFFLSSADGVRIMATAVWDDDTTGRKDGFWASGHVPTLIAAFLYFDLAFMVWVLLGPLAPDIARSLALTPAEKGLMVAVPTLAGALLRLVNGLLVDRIGPKRSGTISQLIVIGGLASAWMMGVNSFGATLALGVILGFAGASFAIALPLASRWYPPEHQGKAMGLAGMGNSGTVLAALFAPTLAKLFGWNAVLGLACIPLTLVLIAYQIMAKDAPGAPPAKSLGAYFTPLKTADAWWLMGFYAVTFGGFVGLAASLPIYFTDRFGLSTITAGYCTAACVFAGSLVRPMGGALADRVGGVKALTAVFIVAAVALAGVGGASSVEAALALFVLAMLALGTGNGAVFQLVPQRFSAEIGVMTGLVGMAGGFGGFYLASSLGLAKQLTGSFSSGFLIFAALAIVALVGLMLVKGHWRRTWTAAAGVRI
;
A
#
# COMPACT_ATOMS: atom_id res chain seq x y z
N MET A 1 -27.59 -18.64 40.20
CA MET A 1 -28.20 -19.86 39.67
C MET A 1 -29.61 -19.56 39.26
N ARG A 2 -29.88 -19.16 38.05
CA ARG A 2 -31.19 -19.22 37.36
C ARG A 2 -30.90 -19.25 35.86
N VAL A 3 -31.10 -20.40 35.28
CA VAL A 3 -31.14 -20.66 33.83
C VAL A 3 -32.52 -20.18 33.37
N ALA A 4 -32.56 -19.35 32.33
CA ALA A 4 -33.79 -19.08 31.59
C ALA A 4 -33.54 -19.41 30.13
N VAL A 5 -34.10 -20.54 29.69
CA VAL A 5 -34.27 -20.97 28.32
C VAL A 5 -35.39 -20.15 27.71
N GLY A 6 -35.11 -19.36 26.70
CA GLY A 6 -36.11 -18.58 25.95
C GLY A 6 -36.32 -19.22 24.58
N ALA A 7 -37.52 -19.71 24.34
CA ALA A 7 -37.98 -20.39 23.15
C ALA A 7 -38.02 -19.47 21.90
N ALA A 8 -37.64 -20.03 20.76
CA ALA A 8 -37.83 -19.41 19.45
C ALA A 8 -39.30 -19.47 19.04
N PHE A 9 -39.90 -18.33 18.73
CA PHE A 9 -41.19 -18.24 18.05
C PHE A 9 -40.92 -18.03 16.54
N PHE A 10 -41.32 -18.99 15.76
CA PHE A 10 -41.46 -18.84 14.30
C PHE A 10 -42.77 -18.14 14.00
N LEU A 11 -42.76 -16.97 13.36
CA LEU A 11 -43.87 -16.43 12.63
C LEU A 11 -43.47 -16.30 11.15
N SER A 12 -44.14 -17.09 10.34
CA SER A 12 -44.10 -17.03 8.88
C SER A 12 -44.95 -15.84 8.42
N SER A 13 -44.36 -14.94 7.64
CA SER A 13 -45.10 -14.12 6.68
C SER A 13 -44.23 -13.89 5.43
N ALA A 14 -44.83 -14.14 4.29
CA ALA A 14 -44.26 -13.89 2.97
C ALA A 14 -44.01 -12.41 2.76
N ASP A 15 -42.73 -12.03 2.76
CA ASP A 15 -42.15 -10.90 2.03
C ASP A 15 -40.70 -10.72 2.46
N GLY A 16 -39.77 -10.86 1.51
CA GLY A 16 -38.41 -10.31 1.55
C GLY A 16 -37.49 -10.81 2.69
N VAL A 17 -36.63 -11.77 2.36
CA VAL A 17 -35.53 -12.21 3.24
C VAL A 17 -34.61 -11.04 3.61
N ARG A 18 -34.81 -10.43 4.78
CA ARG A 18 -33.81 -9.63 5.48
C ARG A 18 -32.96 -10.55 6.34
N ILE A 19 -31.78 -10.92 5.88
CA ILE A 19 -30.79 -11.56 6.73
C ILE A 19 -30.23 -10.47 7.66
N MET A 20 -30.74 -10.41 8.88
CA MET A 20 -30.08 -9.70 9.98
C MET A 20 -28.87 -10.53 10.43
N ALA A 21 -27.68 -10.09 10.09
CA ALA A 21 -26.49 -10.49 10.82
C ALA A 21 -26.50 -9.73 12.16
N THR A 22 -27.18 -10.27 13.17
CA THR A 22 -27.02 -9.82 14.56
C THR A 22 -25.71 -10.40 15.07
N ALA A 23 -24.62 -9.63 14.95
CA ALA A 23 -23.48 -9.81 15.85
C ALA A 23 -24.01 -9.58 17.26
N VAL A 24 -23.83 -10.58 18.14
CA VAL A 24 -24.14 -10.44 19.56
C VAL A 24 -23.11 -9.48 20.16
N TRP A 25 -23.45 -8.18 20.13
CA TRP A 25 -22.83 -7.20 20.99
C TRP A 25 -23.77 -7.04 22.18
N ASP A 26 -23.28 -7.36 23.38
CA ASP A 26 -23.99 -7.05 24.61
C ASP A 26 -24.28 -5.55 24.64
N ASP A 27 -25.56 -5.22 24.58
CA ASP A 27 -26.06 -3.85 24.70
C ASP A 27 -25.98 -3.45 26.18
N ASP A 28 -24.77 -3.08 26.63
CA ASP A 28 -24.56 -2.55 27.96
C ASP A 28 -25.13 -1.12 27.99
N THR A 29 -26.29 -0.98 28.61
CA THR A 29 -27.19 0.19 28.67
C THR A 29 -26.60 1.41 29.41
N THR A 30 -25.29 1.55 29.43
CA THR A 30 -24.62 2.76 29.94
C THR A 30 -24.09 3.59 28.79
N GLY A 31 -24.84 4.46 28.19
CA GLY A 31 -24.54 5.33 27.05
C GLY A 31 -23.16 6.03 27.02
N ARG A 32 -22.11 5.37 27.43
CA ARG A 32 -20.69 5.74 27.33
C ARG A 32 -20.17 5.18 26.05
N LYS A 33 -19.99 6.02 25.03
CA LYS A 33 -19.18 5.65 23.85
C LYS A 33 -17.77 5.37 24.34
N ASP A 34 -17.37 4.12 24.36
CA ASP A 34 -16.00 3.75 24.69
C ASP A 34 -15.03 4.45 23.74
N GLY A 35 -13.96 5.02 24.30
CA GLY A 35 -12.93 5.68 23.49
C GLY A 35 -12.25 4.65 22.57
N PHE A 36 -11.70 5.11 21.44
CA PHE A 36 -11.05 4.28 20.43
C PHE A 36 -10.14 3.18 21.00
N TRP A 37 -9.34 3.51 22.02
CA TRP A 37 -8.38 2.57 22.61
C TRP A 37 -9.04 1.47 23.48
N ALA A 38 -10.24 1.71 23.96
CA ALA A 38 -11.00 0.75 24.76
C ALA A 38 -11.92 -0.15 23.92
N SER A 39 -12.28 0.31 22.70
CA SER A 39 -13.26 -0.35 21.84
C SER A 39 -12.71 -1.48 20.98
N GLY A 40 -11.41 -1.78 21.04
CA GLY A 40 -10.77 -2.80 20.21
C GLY A 40 -9.55 -3.47 20.87
N HIS A 41 -8.92 -4.41 20.16
CA HIS A 41 -7.75 -5.13 20.66
C HIS A 41 -6.44 -4.42 20.24
N VAL A 42 -5.97 -3.50 21.07
CA VAL A 42 -4.76 -2.69 20.82
C VAL A 42 -3.50 -3.52 20.50
N PRO A 43 -3.20 -4.65 21.18
CA PRO A 43 -2.04 -5.47 20.82
C PRO A 43 -2.09 -5.98 19.37
N THR A 44 -3.27 -6.37 18.88
CA THR A 44 -3.42 -6.78 17.46
C THR A 44 -3.23 -5.61 16.51
N LEU A 45 -3.69 -4.41 16.86
CA LEU A 45 -3.47 -3.20 16.05
C LEU A 45 -1.97 -2.88 15.92
N ILE A 46 -1.23 -2.94 17.03
CA ILE A 46 0.23 -2.73 17.04
C ILE A 46 0.94 -3.83 16.22
N ALA A 47 0.55 -5.09 16.39
CA ALA A 47 1.10 -6.21 15.63
C ALA A 47 0.85 -6.06 14.13
N ALA A 48 -0.34 -5.62 13.72
CA ALA A 48 -0.68 -5.35 12.33
C ALA A 48 0.16 -4.22 11.73
N PHE A 49 0.37 -3.13 12.50
CA PHE A 49 1.25 -2.03 12.09
C PHE A 49 2.69 -2.50 11.91
N LEU A 50 3.29 -3.15 12.91
CA LEU A 50 4.68 -3.63 12.84
C LEU A 50 4.88 -4.64 11.71
N TYR A 51 3.95 -5.58 11.56
CA TYR A 51 3.96 -6.54 10.46
C TYR A 51 3.98 -5.84 9.10
N PHE A 52 3.11 -4.85 8.90
CA PHE A 52 3.00 -4.10 7.66
C PHE A 52 4.23 -3.23 7.41
N ASP A 53 4.73 -2.56 8.45
CA ASP A 53 5.89 -1.66 8.38
C ASP A 53 7.15 -2.42 7.93
N LEU A 54 7.48 -3.52 8.60
CA LEU A 54 8.66 -4.31 8.26
C LEU A 54 8.50 -5.07 6.94
N ALA A 55 7.28 -5.50 6.60
CA ALA A 55 7.01 -6.08 5.29
C ALA A 55 7.26 -5.04 4.17
N PHE A 56 6.81 -3.79 4.34
CA PHE A 56 7.07 -2.73 3.37
C PHE A 56 8.54 -2.33 3.28
N MET A 57 9.28 -2.38 4.39
CA MET A 57 10.73 -2.20 4.39
C MET A 57 11.40 -3.16 3.39
N VAL A 58 11.11 -4.44 3.48
CA VAL A 58 11.76 -5.43 2.61
C VAL A 58 11.14 -5.49 1.20
N TRP A 59 9.88 -5.11 1.04
CA TRP A 59 9.25 -5.05 -0.28
C TRP A 59 9.97 -4.12 -1.24
N VAL A 60 10.45 -2.97 -0.76
CA VAL A 60 11.19 -1.98 -1.57
C VAL A 60 12.71 -2.13 -1.44
N LEU A 61 13.20 -3.14 -0.74
CA LEU A 61 14.63 -3.28 -0.38
C LEU A 61 15.56 -3.27 -1.60
N LEU A 62 15.12 -3.82 -2.74
CA LEU A 62 15.91 -3.80 -3.97
C LEU A 62 16.15 -2.38 -4.50
N GLY A 63 15.28 -1.40 -4.19
CA GLY A 63 15.45 -0.01 -4.61
C GLY A 63 16.72 0.64 -4.03
N PRO A 64 16.84 0.78 -2.71
CA PRO A 64 18.04 1.30 -2.06
C PRO A 64 19.32 0.53 -2.35
N LEU A 65 19.22 -0.78 -2.62
CA LEU A 65 20.37 -1.63 -2.99
C LEU A 65 20.65 -1.64 -4.50
N ALA A 66 19.76 -1.09 -5.32
CA ALA A 66 19.85 -1.20 -6.77
C ALA A 66 21.16 -0.68 -7.38
N PRO A 67 21.74 0.45 -6.92
CA PRO A 67 23.02 0.90 -7.47
C PRO A 67 24.16 -0.09 -7.25
N ASP A 68 24.19 -0.75 -6.08
CA ASP A 68 25.25 -1.72 -5.75
C ASP A 68 25.02 -3.07 -6.44
N ILE A 69 23.79 -3.57 -6.50
CA ILE A 69 23.40 -4.77 -7.26
C ILE A 69 23.72 -4.57 -8.73
N ALA A 70 23.30 -3.44 -9.30
CA ALA A 70 23.50 -3.17 -10.72
C ALA A 70 24.98 -3.08 -11.10
N ARG A 71 25.83 -2.54 -10.21
CA ARG A 71 27.27 -2.50 -10.42
C ARG A 71 27.88 -3.89 -10.37
N SER A 72 27.46 -4.74 -9.42
CA SER A 72 28.00 -6.10 -9.28
C SER A 72 27.57 -7.06 -10.38
N LEU A 73 26.36 -6.87 -10.93
CA LEU A 73 25.78 -7.71 -11.99
C LEU A 73 25.86 -7.09 -13.39
N ALA A 74 26.48 -5.91 -13.52
CA ALA A 74 26.61 -5.15 -14.79
C ALA A 74 25.26 -4.92 -15.48
N LEU A 75 24.20 -4.56 -14.71
CA LEU A 75 22.85 -4.41 -15.23
C LEU A 75 22.70 -3.14 -16.08
N THR A 76 21.98 -3.26 -17.18
CA THR A 76 21.54 -2.14 -18.01
C THR A 76 20.54 -1.26 -17.29
N PRO A 77 20.31 -0.01 -17.71
CA PRO A 77 19.29 0.86 -17.12
C PRO A 77 17.87 0.27 -17.12
N ALA A 78 17.47 -0.45 -18.18
CA ALA A 78 16.18 -1.12 -18.24
C ALA A 78 16.10 -2.28 -17.23
N GLU A 79 17.16 -3.08 -17.09
CA GLU A 79 17.21 -4.16 -16.10
C GLU A 79 17.17 -3.63 -14.67
N LYS A 80 17.84 -2.51 -14.36
CA LYS A 80 17.72 -1.82 -13.06
C LYS A 80 16.26 -1.43 -12.78
N GLY A 81 15.61 -0.79 -13.74
CA GLY A 81 14.21 -0.39 -13.63
C GLY A 81 13.29 -1.60 -13.43
N LEU A 82 13.48 -2.67 -14.18
CA LEU A 82 12.67 -3.88 -14.07
C LEU A 82 12.92 -4.61 -12.75
N MET A 83 14.16 -4.68 -12.27
CA MET A 83 14.53 -5.29 -10.99
C MET A 83 13.77 -4.66 -9.82
N VAL A 84 13.65 -3.34 -9.77
CA VAL A 84 12.94 -2.65 -8.69
C VAL A 84 11.42 -2.59 -8.93
N ALA A 85 10.98 -2.80 -10.17
CA ALA A 85 9.56 -2.83 -10.54
C ALA A 85 8.89 -4.18 -10.24
N VAL A 86 9.58 -5.30 -10.45
CA VAL A 86 9.00 -6.65 -10.30
C VAL A 86 8.43 -6.91 -8.90
N PRO A 87 9.05 -6.52 -7.78
CA PRO A 87 8.43 -6.64 -6.46
C PRO A 87 7.07 -5.94 -6.37
N THR A 88 6.91 -4.78 -7.04
CA THR A 88 5.64 -4.04 -6.98
C THR A 88 4.54 -4.74 -7.78
N LEU A 89 4.87 -5.30 -8.94
CA LEU A 89 3.95 -6.11 -9.74
C LEU A 89 3.55 -7.39 -9.01
N ALA A 90 4.53 -8.12 -8.47
CA ALA A 90 4.27 -9.33 -7.71
C ALA A 90 3.40 -9.04 -6.49
N GLY A 91 3.70 -7.94 -5.75
CA GLY A 91 2.88 -7.50 -4.63
C GLY A 91 1.44 -7.16 -5.05
N ALA A 92 1.25 -6.55 -6.22
CA ALA A 92 -0.08 -6.27 -6.75
C ALA A 92 -0.89 -7.55 -6.96
N LEU A 93 -0.32 -8.54 -7.65
CA LEU A 93 -0.99 -9.81 -7.94
C LEU A 93 -1.23 -10.64 -6.67
N LEU A 94 -0.23 -10.70 -5.79
CA LEU A 94 -0.30 -11.47 -4.55
C LEU A 94 -1.27 -10.87 -3.52
N ARG A 95 -1.68 -9.59 -3.63
CA ARG A 95 -2.76 -9.03 -2.82
C ARG A 95 -4.08 -9.77 -3.00
N LEU A 96 -4.38 -10.21 -4.21
CA LEU A 96 -5.57 -11.02 -4.46
C LEU A 96 -5.44 -12.40 -3.77
N VAL A 97 -4.28 -13.04 -3.90
CA VAL A 97 -4.00 -14.34 -3.26
C VAL A 97 -4.09 -14.22 -1.74
N ASN A 98 -3.44 -13.20 -1.15
CA ASN A 98 -3.48 -12.96 0.30
C ASN A 98 -4.88 -12.60 0.79
N GLY A 99 -5.65 -11.84 0.01
CA GLY A 99 -7.06 -11.56 0.33
C GLY A 99 -7.91 -12.83 0.43
N LEU A 100 -7.74 -13.75 -0.53
CA LEU A 100 -8.40 -15.05 -0.52
C LEU A 100 -7.96 -15.93 0.66
N LEU A 101 -6.67 -15.91 1.01
CA LEU A 101 -6.15 -16.64 2.18
C LEU A 101 -6.73 -16.07 3.47
N VAL A 102 -6.77 -14.74 3.61
CA VAL A 102 -7.36 -14.06 4.78
C VAL A 102 -8.80 -14.46 5.00
N ASP A 103 -9.59 -14.60 3.93
CA ASP A 103 -11.00 -15.01 4.05
C ASP A 103 -11.17 -16.49 4.36
N ARG A 104 -10.21 -17.36 3.99
CA ARG A 104 -10.30 -18.82 4.22
C ARG A 104 -9.69 -19.28 5.53
N ILE A 105 -8.50 -18.77 5.88
CA ILE A 105 -7.71 -19.25 7.02
C ILE A 105 -7.48 -18.19 8.09
N GLY A 106 -8.03 -17.00 7.91
CA GLY A 106 -7.88 -15.84 8.79
C GLY A 106 -6.61 -15.01 8.54
N PRO A 107 -6.62 -13.73 8.95
CA PRO A 107 -5.50 -12.82 8.70
C PRO A 107 -4.23 -13.20 9.48
N LYS A 108 -4.33 -13.73 10.70
CA LYS A 108 -3.15 -14.13 11.49
C LYS A 108 -2.35 -15.24 10.80
N ARG A 109 -3.01 -16.32 10.38
CA ARG A 109 -2.34 -17.44 9.70
C ARG A 109 -1.79 -17.02 8.34
N SER A 110 -2.57 -16.25 7.57
CA SER A 110 -2.13 -15.73 6.26
C SER A 110 -0.88 -14.87 6.39
N GLY A 111 -0.82 -13.98 7.40
CA GLY A 111 0.36 -13.16 7.68
C GLY A 111 1.58 -13.99 8.06
N THR A 112 1.40 -14.99 8.90
CA THR A 112 2.48 -15.91 9.29
C THR A 112 3.08 -16.62 8.07
N ILE A 113 2.25 -17.19 7.21
CA ILE A 113 2.70 -17.90 6.00
C ILE A 113 3.43 -16.95 5.07
N SER A 114 2.85 -15.79 4.78
CA SER A 114 3.46 -14.79 3.88
C SER A 114 4.81 -14.32 4.41
N GLN A 115 4.93 -14.05 5.71
CA GLN A 115 6.19 -13.59 6.30
C GLN A 115 7.26 -14.67 6.35
N LEU A 116 6.88 -15.93 6.60
CA LEU A 116 7.81 -17.07 6.51
C LEU A 116 8.35 -17.28 5.09
N ILE A 117 7.51 -17.11 4.06
CA ILE A 117 7.94 -17.16 2.65
C ILE A 117 8.98 -16.06 2.39
N VAL A 118 8.74 -14.84 2.86
CA VAL A 118 9.66 -13.72 2.66
C VAL A 118 10.99 -13.95 3.40
N ILE A 119 10.95 -14.36 4.66
CA ILE A 119 12.15 -14.66 5.44
C ILE A 119 12.94 -15.80 4.78
N GLY A 120 12.27 -16.89 4.39
CA GLY A 120 12.90 -18.01 3.69
C GLY A 120 13.54 -17.60 2.37
N GLY A 121 12.86 -16.75 1.59
CA GLY A 121 13.39 -16.21 0.34
C GLY A 121 14.60 -15.31 0.52
N LEU A 122 14.58 -14.40 1.49
CA LEU A 122 15.72 -13.54 1.82
C LEU A 122 16.91 -14.34 2.34
N ALA A 123 16.67 -15.31 3.23
CA ALA A 123 17.71 -16.19 3.76
C ALA A 123 18.34 -17.04 2.65
N SER A 124 17.52 -17.63 1.76
CA SER A 124 18.01 -18.40 0.61
C SER A 124 18.82 -17.53 -0.33
N ALA A 125 18.35 -16.32 -0.66
CA ALA A 125 19.06 -15.38 -1.51
C ALA A 125 20.41 -14.95 -0.89
N TRP A 126 20.47 -14.74 0.42
CA TRP A 126 21.69 -14.44 1.14
C TRP A 126 22.67 -15.61 1.13
N MET A 127 22.20 -16.84 1.43
CA MET A 127 23.05 -18.04 1.54
C MET A 127 23.59 -18.51 0.20
N MET A 128 22.75 -18.47 -0.86
CA MET A 128 23.14 -18.95 -2.21
C MET A 128 23.83 -17.87 -3.02
N GLY A 129 23.69 -16.59 -2.63
CA GLY A 129 24.09 -15.45 -3.41
C GLY A 129 23.12 -15.16 -4.58
N VAL A 130 22.96 -13.88 -4.90
CA VAL A 130 22.17 -13.43 -6.06
C VAL A 130 23.15 -13.06 -7.17
N ASN A 131 23.41 -13.97 -8.09
CA ASN A 131 24.50 -13.87 -9.06
C ASN A 131 24.05 -13.61 -10.50
N SER A 132 22.74 -13.36 -10.70
CA SER A 132 22.18 -13.08 -12.03
C SER A 132 20.98 -12.18 -11.98
N PHE A 133 20.67 -11.52 -13.09
CA PHE A 133 19.45 -10.73 -13.24
C PHE A 133 18.19 -11.58 -12.98
N GLY A 134 18.14 -12.81 -13.51
CA GLY A 134 17.01 -13.71 -13.23
C GLY A 134 16.82 -14.02 -11.74
N ALA A 135 17.90 -14.18 -10.98
CA ALA A 135 17.82 -14.39 -9.52
C ALA A 135 17.30 -13.15 -8.80
N THR A 136 17.63 -11.93 -9.25
CA THR A 136 17.04 -10.69 -8.68
C THR A 136 15.55 -10.61 -8.95
N LEU A 137 15.09 -11.01 -10.14
CA LEU A 137 13.65 -11.04 -10.45
C LEU A 137 12.91 -12.09 -9.63
N ALA A 138 13.48 -13.28 -9.46
CA ALA A 138 12.91 -14.32 -8.60
C ALA A 138 12.78 -13.84 -7.14
N LEU A 139 13.82 -13.21 -6.60
CA LEU A 139 13.76 -12.57 -5.29
C LEU A 139 12.65 -11.49 -5.26
N GLY A 140 12.55 -10.67 -6.31
CA GLY A 140 11.51 -9.65 -6.46
C GLY A 140 10.10 -10.22 -6.37
N VAL A 141 9.85 -11.39 -6.98
CA VAL A 141 8.56 -12.09 -6.87
C VAL A 141 8.29 -12.55 -5.43
N ILE A 142 9.29 -13.08 -4.73
CA ILE A 142 9.15 -13.48 -3.32
C ILE A 142 8.86 -12.26 -2.44
N LEU A 143 9.58 -11.15 -2.64
CA LEU A 143 9.32 -9.89 -1.92
C LEU A 143 7.91 -9.33 -2.20
N GLY A 144 7.28 -9.75 -3.29
CA GLY A 144 5.87 -9.44 -3.56
C GLY A 144 4.92 -9.91 -2.45
N PHE A 145 5.20 -11.02 -1.75
CA PHE A 145 4.42 -11.42 -0.56
C PHE A 145 4.47 -10.36 0.54
N ALA A 146 5.62 -9.71 0.73
CA ALA A 146 5.75 -8.59 1.63
C ALA A 146 4.91 -7.38 1.16
N GLY A 147 4.91 -7.07 -0.15
CA GLY A 147 4.06 -6.01 -0.72
C GLY A 147 2.55 -6.29 -0.65
N ALA A 148 2.18 -7.56 -0.54
CA ALA A 148 0.79 -7.98 -0.36
C ALA A 148 0.32 -7.94 1.11
N SER A 149 1.19 -7.61 2.06
CA SER A 149 0.89 -7.52 3.51
C SER A 149 -0.26 -6.55 3.85
N PHE A 150 -0.48 -5.55 3.01
CA PHE A 150 -1.62 -4.63 3.11
C PHE A 150 -2.97 -5.37 3.17
N ALA A 151 -3.15 -6.42 2.35
CA ALA A 151 -4.38 -7.21 2.32
C ALA A 151 -4.59 -8.07 3.59
N ILE A 152 -3.56 -8.20 4.42
CA ILE A 152 -3.58 -8.95 5.68
C ILE A 152 -3.70 -7.99 6.88
N ALA A 153 -2.85 -6.97 6.94
CA ALA A 153 -2.73 -6.08 8.09
C ALA A 153 -4.00 -5.27 8.34
N LEU A 154 -4.64 -4.76 7.27
CA LEU A 154 -5.82 -3.93 7.43
C LEU A 154 -7.03 -4.72 7.97
N PRO A 155 -7.40 -5.87 7.42
CA PRO A 155 -8.46 -6.70 8.02
C PRO A 155 -8.12 -7.19 9.43
N LEU A 156 -6.85 -7.55 9.68
CA LEU A 156 -6.40 -7.96 11.01
C LEU A 156 -6.67 -6.89 12.06
N ALA A 157 -6.36 -5.63 11.75
CA ALA A 157 -6.57 -4.50 12.64
C ALA A 157 -8.06 -4.11 12.74
N SER A 158 -8.73 -3.91 11.59
CA SER A 158 -10.05 -3.29 11.54
C SER A 158 -11.19 -4.17 12.09
N ARG A 159 -11.09 -5.49 11.94
CA ARG A 159 -12.13 -6.43 12.41
C ARG A 159 -12.33 -6.44 13.94
N TRP A 160 -11.38 -5.89 14.70
CA TRP A 160 -11.48 -5.75 16.15
C TRP A 160 -12.24 -4.50 16.61
N TYR A 161 -12.53 -3.57 15.70
CA TYR A 161 -13.11 -2.28 16.02
C TYR A 161 -14.55 -2.16 15.49
N PRO A 162 -15.45 -1.49 16.23
CA PRO A 162 -16.79 -1.19 15.76
C PRO A 162 -16.73 -0.27 14.51
N PRO A 163 -17.77 -0.23 13.68
CA PRO A 163 -17.78 0.48 12.39
C PRO A 163 -17.28 1.92 12.46
N GLU A 164 -17.63 2.67 13.50
CA GLU A 164 -17.23 4.08 13.71
C GLU A 164 -15.72 4.24 13.96
N HIS A 165 -15.02 3.19 14.37
CA HIS A 165 -13.59 3.20 14.69
C HIS A 165 -12.73 2.44 13.67
N GLN A 166 -13.32 1.68 12.75
CA GLN A 166 -12.59 0.90 11.74
C GLN A 166 -11.70 1.76 10.85
N GLY A 167 -12.17 2.95 10.46
CA GLY A 167 -11.38 3.88 9.66
C GLY A 167 -10.09 4.32 10.36
N LYS A 168 -10.16 4.60 11.68
CA LYS A 168 -8.99 4.95 12.50
C LYS A 168 -8.02 3.77 12.63
N ALA A 169 -8.56 2.56 12.86
CA ALA A 169 -7.75 1.35 12.99
C ALA A 169 -7.01 1.03 11.66
N MET A 170 -7.70 1.12 10.53
CA MET A 170 -7.08 0.97 9.21
C MET A 170 -6.08 2.07 8.91
N GLY A 171 -6.34 3.30 9.34
CA GLY A 171 -5.41 4.43 9.19
C GLY A 171 -4.12 4.20 9.95
N LEU A 172 -4.20 3.79 11.22
CA LEU A 172 -3.04 3.50 12.06
C LEU A 172 -2.25 2.28 11.52
N ALA A 173 -2.92 1.17 11.21
CA ALA A 173 -2.26 0.04 10.59
C ALA A 173 -1.64 0.41 9.23
N GLY A 174 -2.34 1.24 8.44
CA GLY A 174 -1.89 1.71 7.12
C GLY A 174 -0.68 2.64 7.14
N MET A 175 -0.33 3.23 8.30
CA MET A 175 0.92 3.98 8.46
C MET A 175 2.17 3.10 8.31
N GLY A 176 2.03 1.76 8.38
CA GLY A 176 3.13 0.83 8.16
C GLY A 176 3.80 0.92 6.78
N ASN A 177 3.29 1.72 5.83
CA ASN A 177 4.05 2.05 4.63
C ASN A 177 5.30 2.92 4.93
N SER A 178 5.46 3.45 6.16
CA SER A 178 6.67 4.11 6.64
C SER A 178 7.90 3.20 6.67
N GLY A 179 7.74 1.89 6.69
CA GLY A 179 8.84 0.92 6.57
C GLY A 179 9.72 1.14 5.34
N THR A 180 9.17 1.70 4.27
CA THR A 180 9.96 2.11 3.09
C THR A 180 11.03 3.14 3.43
N VAL A 181 10.82 3.99 4.45
CA VAL A 181 11.83 4.94 4.97
C VAL A 181 12.98 4.19 5.61
N LEU A 182 12.68 3.13 6.38
CA LEU A 182 13.71 2.31 7.04
C LEU A 182 14.64 1.67 5.99
N ALA A 183 14.07 1.13 4.91
CA ALA A 183 14.88 0.60 3.82
C ALA A 183 15.81 1.65 3.22
N ALA A 184 15.29 2.85 2.92
CA ALA A 184 16.07 3.91 2.30
C ALA A 184 17.18 4.46 3.21
N LEU A 185 16.93 4.53 4.52
CA LEU A 185 17.92 5.01 5.50
C LEU A 185 19.02 3.98 5.79
N PHE A 186 18.65 2.74 6.02
CA PHE A 186 19.59 1.75 6.58
C PHE A 186 20.23 0.86 5.53
N ALA A 187 19.52 0.46 4.47
CA ALA A 187 20.04 -0.52 3.52
C ALA A 187 21.33 -0.07 2.81
N PRO A 188 21.50 1.20 2.35
CA PRO A 188 22.74 1.63 1.70
C PRO A 188 23.92 1.66 2.67
N THR A 189 23.71 2.06 3.92
CA THR A 189 24.76 2.07 4.94
C THR A 189 25.20 0.66 5.29
N LEU A 190 24.26 -0.26 5.49
CA LEU A 190 24.55 -1.67 5.75
C LEU A 190 25.23 -2.32 4.54
N ALA A 191 24.83 -1.98 3.33
CA ALA A 191 25.47 -2.47 2.11
C ALA A 191 26.92 -2.02 1.98
N LYS A 192 27.23 -0.78 2.39
CA LYS A 192 28.60 -0.28 2.42
C LYS A 192 29.48 -0.99 3.44
N LEU A 193 28.92 -1.37 4.60
CA LEU A 193 29.66 -2.01 5.68
C LEU A 193 29.84 -3.52 5.46
N PHE A 194 28.83 -4.21 4.99
CA PHE A 194 28.77 -5.69 4.95
C PHE A 194 28.61 -6.26 3.54
N GLY A 195 28.47 -5.41 2.54
CA GLY A 195 28.08 -5.81 1.17
C GLY A 195 26.56 -5.94 1.03
N TRP A 196 26.04 -5.65 -0.16
CA TRP A 196 24.60 -5.63 -0.41
C TRP A 196 23.93 -7.01 -0.22
N ASN A 197 24.63 -8.11 -0.55
CA ASN A 197 24.08 -9.46 -0.34
C ASN A 197 23.86 -9.77 1.15
N ALA A 198 24.75 -9.32 2.02
CA ALA A 198 24.59 -9.49 3.48
C ALA A 198 23.37 -8.75 4.04
N VAL A 199 22.95 -7.65 3.40
CA VAL A 199 21.75 -6.91 3.82
C VAL A 199 20.49 -7.76 3.68
N LEU A 200 20.43 -8.69 2.73
CA LEU A 200 19.32 -9.64 2.59
C LEU A 200 19.20 -10.54 3.84
N GLY A 201 20.32 -11.06 4.31
CA GLY A 201 20.38 -11.86 5.56
C GLY A 201 20.08 -11.02 6.81
N LEU A 202 20.64 -9.80 6.89
CA LEU A 202 20.41 -8.88 8.00
C LEU A 202 18.93 -8.48 8.11
N ALA A 203 18.22 -8.34 6.99
CA ALA A 203 16.79 -8.04 6.97
C ALA A 203 15.93 -9.16 7.57
N CYS A 204 16.42 -10.41 7.60
CA CYS A 204 15.71 -11.51 8.27
C CYS A 204 15.60 -11.29 9.79
N ILE A 205 16.54 -10.58 10.42
CA ILE A 205 16.54 -10.36 11.86
C ILE A 205 15.30 -9.57 12.31
N PRO A 206 15.07 -8.32 11.85
CA PRO A 206 13.91 -7.56 12.26
C PRO A 206 12.60 -8.23 11.81
N LEU A 207 12.55 -8.90 10.65
CA LEU A 207 11.37 -9.64 10.22
C LEU A 207 11.04 -10.79 11.17
N THR A 208 12.04 -11.54 11.64
CA THR A 208 11.85 -12.63 12.61
C THR A 208 11.38 -12.10 13.95
N LEU A 209 11.97 -11.01 14.44
CA LEU A 209 11.53 -10.36 15.69
C LEU A 209 10.07 -9.90 15.61
N VAL A 210 9.69 -9.28 14.49
CA VAL A 210 8.29 -8.87 14.27
C VAL A 210 7.38 -10.08 14.10
N LEU A 211 7.84 -11.17 13.47
CA LEU A 211 7.04 -12.39 13.38
C LEU A 211 6.77 -12.97 14.77
N ILE A 212 7.76 -12.99 15.66
CA ILE A 212 7.58 -13.42 17.05
C ILE A 212 6.58 -12.52 17.78
N ALA A 213 6.76 -11.20 17.70
CA ALA A 213 5.82 -10.24 18.28
C ALA A 213 4.40 -10.41 17.72
N TYR A 214 4.28 -10.63 16.41
CA TYR A 214 3.03 -10.91 15.73
C TYR A 214 2.35 -12.19 16.24
N GLN A 215 3.10 -13.27 16.46
CA GLN A 215 2.54 -14.52 17.02
C GLN A 215 2.00 -14.32 18.43
N ILE A 216 2.65 -13.49 19.25
CA ILE A 216 2.27 -13.23 20.64
C ILE A 216 1.07 -12.28 20.70
N MET A 217 1.12 -11.18 19.95
CA MET A 217 0.19 -10.05 20.10
C MET A 217 -1.04 -10.15 19.19
N ALA A 218 -0.89 -10.69 17.97
CA ALA A 218 -1.98 -10.75 17.00
C ALA A 218 -2.97 -11.87 17.35
N LYS A 219 -4.26 -11.52 17.25
CA LYS A 219 -5.37 -12.47 17.36
C LYS A 219 -6.37 -12.20 16.25
N ASP A 220 -6.98 -13.26 15.70
CA ASP A 220 -8.09 -13.10 14.78
C ASP A 220 -9.34 -12.65 15.57
N ALA A 221 -10.08 -11.69 15.02
CA ALA A 221 -11.30 -11.19 15.65
C ALA A 221 -12.39 -12.29 15.64
N PRO A 222 -13.21 -12.39 16.69
CA PRO A 222 -14.35 -13.29 16.72
C PRO A 222 -15.38 -12.89 15.64
N GLY A 223 -16.12 -13.85 15.10
CA GLY A 223 -17.17 -13.58 14.11
C GLY A 223 -16.66 -13.16 12.73
N ALA A 224 -15.54 -13.75 12.27
CA ALA A 224 -15.04 -13.50 10.92
C ALA A 224 -16.14 -13.70 9.86
N PRO A 225 -16.29 -12.77 8.89
CA PRO A 225 -17.28 -12.92 7.84
C PRO A 225 -17.00 -14.20 7.03
N PRO A 226 -18.05 -14.87 6.50
CA PRO A 226 -17.88 -16.07 5.68
C PRO A 226 -17.02 -15.77 4.46
N ALA A 227 -16.19 -16.75 4.06
CA ALA A 227 -15.33 -16.64 2.89
C ALA A 227 -16.16 -16.31 1.64
N LYS A 228 -15.79 -15.25 0.94
CA LYS A 228 -16.45 -14.85 -0.31
C LYS A 228 -16.08 -15.81 -1.45
N SER A 229 -17.00 -16.07 -2.36
CA SER A 229 -16.70 -16.82 -3.58
C SER A 229 -15.76 -16.02 -4.48
N LEU A 230 -14.95 -16.71 -5.29
CA LEU A 230 -14.06 -16.06 -6.26
C LEU A 230 -14.81 -15.07 -7.17
N GLY A 231 -16.02 -15.41 -7.58
CA GLY A 231 -16.87 -14.52 -8.40
C GLY A 231 -17.21 -13.21 -7.69
N ALA A 232 -17.37 -13.22 -6.37
CA ALA A 232 -17.67 -12.01 -5.60
C ALA A 232 -16.51 -11.00 -5.61
N TYR A 233 -15.25 -11.46 -5.77
CA TYR A 233 -14.10 -10.57 -5.92
C TYR A 233 -14.09 -9.78 -7.22
N PHE A 234 -14.77 -10.26 -8.26
CA PHE A 234 -14.84 -9.59 -9.55
C PHE A 234 -16.14 -8.79 -9.75
N THR A 235 -17.09 -8.88 -8.81
CA THR A 235 -18.36 -8.16 -8.91
C THR A 235 -18.20 -6.64 -9.01
N PRO A 236 -17.34 -5.97 -8.22
CA PRO A 236 -17.16 -4.52 -8.34
C PRO A 236 -16.62 -4.08 -9.71
N LEU A 237 -15.86 -4.92 -10.41
CA LEU A 237 -15.30 -4.61 -11.73
C LEU A 237 -16.37 -4.47 -12.83
N LYS A 238 -17.62 -4.85 -12.55
CA LYS A 238 -18.75 -4.61 -13.45
C LYS A 238 -19.20 -3.14 -13.45
N THR A 239 -18.73 -2.34 -12.50
CA THR A 239 -19.06 -0.92 -12.39
C THR A 239 -17.90 -0.04 -12.86
N ALA A 240 -18.20 1.01 -13.63
CA ALA A 240 -17.20 1.98 -14.07
C ALA A 240 -16.50 2.69 -12.87
N ASP A 241 -17.23 2.89 -11.77
CA ASP A 241 -16.71 3.54 -10.58
C ASP A 241 -15.50 2.81 -9.99
N ALA A 242 -15.49 1.46 -10.02
CA ALA A 242 -14.36 0.67 -9.55
C ALA A 242 -13.09 0.96 -10.38
N TRP A 243 -13.20 1.01 -11.70
CA TRP A 243 -12.09 1.29 -12.61
C TRP A 243 -11.53 2.71 -12.41
N TRP A 244 -12.40 3.70 -12.18
CA TRP A 244 -11.94 5.06 -11.86
C TRP A 244 -11.15 5.12 -10.56
N LEU A 245 -11.65 4.52 -9.47
CA LEU A 245 -10.95 4.49 -8.19
C LEU A 245 -9.64 3.70 -8.29
N MET A 246 -9.63 2.59 -9.01
CA MET A 246 -8.41 1.82 -9.30
C MET A 246 -7.40 2.66 -10.11
N GLY A 247 -7.84 3.37 -11.15
CA GLY A 247 -7.00 4.23 -11.96
C GLY A 247 -6.40 5.40 -11.16
N PHE A 248 -7.19 6.04 -10.30
CA PHE A 248 -6.71 7.11 -9.43
C PHE A 248 -5.66 6.62 -8.43
N TYR A 249 -5.88 5.43 -7.87
CA TYR A 249 -4.90 4.85 -6.95
C TYR A 249 -3.65 4.32 -7.66
N ALA A 250 -3.78 3.87 -8.91
CA ALA A 250 -2.62 3.53 -9.74
C ALA A 250 -1.70 4.73 -9.94
N VAL A 251 -2.24 5.95 -10.06
CA VAL A 251 -1.43 7.17 -10.13
C VAL A 251 -0.91 7.56 -8.74
N THR A 252 -1.76 7.63 -7.71
CA THR A 252 -1.35 8.14 -6.39
C THR A 252 -0.42 7.19 -5.67
N PHE A 253 -0.83 5.95 -5.43
CA PHE A 253 0.00 4.96 -4.74
C PHE A 253 1.07 4.37 -5.66
N GLY A 254 0.74 4.17 -6.93
CA GLY A 254 1.72 3.72 -7.91
C GLY A 254 2.86 4.71 -8.08
N GLY A 255 2.55 6.01 -8.15
CA GLY A 255 3.55 7.07 -8.12
C GLY A 255 4.40 7.05 -6.87
N PHE A 256 3.77 6.94 -5.70
CA PHE A 256 4.47 6.86 -4.42
C PHE A 256 5.46 5.67 -4.36
N VAL A 257 4.99 4.45 -4.62
CA VAL A 257 5.84 3.26 -4.48
C VAL A 257 6.86 3.14 -5.62
N GLY A 258 6.50 3.55 -6.84
CA GLY A 258 7.41 3.57 -7.97
C GLY A 258 8.57 4.55 -7.77
N LEU A 259 8.29 5.74 -7.21
CA LEU A 259 9.34 6.69 -6.81
C LEU A 259 10.16 6.13 -5.66
N ALA A 260 9.55 5.59 -4.60
CA ALA A 260 10.28 4.99 -3.47
C ALA A 260 11.30 3.94 -3.93
N ALA A 261 10.95 3.14 -4.94
CA ALA A 261 11.83 2.13 -5.51
C ALA A 261 12.91 2.69 -6.45
N SER A 262 12.62 3.79 -7.17
CA SER A 262 13.48 4.30 -8.25
C SER A 262 14.36 5.48 -7.88
N LEU A 263 14.00 6.25 -6.84
CA LEU A 263 14.76 7.46 -6.45
C LEU A 263 16.23 7.18 -6.08
N PRO A 264 16.60 6.05 -5.42
CA PRO A 264 18.02 5.76 -5.18
C PRO A 264 18.81 5.67 -6.48
N ILE A 265 18.25 5.03 -7.51
CA ILE A 265 18.85 4.94 -8.84
C ILE A 265 18.94 6.32 -9.49
N TYR A 266 17.87 7.10 -9.42
CA TYR A 266 17.83 8.44 -10.00
C TYR A 266 18.91 9.35 -9.42
N PHE A 267 19.01 9.43 -8.10
CA PHE A 267 19.98 10.32 -7.44
C PHE A 267 21.42 9.88 -7.67
N THR A 268 21.70 8.58 -7.74
CA THR A 268 23.05 8.07 -8.07
C THR A 268 23.38 8.27 -9.53
N ASP A 269 22.49 7.91 -10.45
CA ASP A 269 22.79 7.91 -11.89
C ASP A 269 22.70 9.33 -12.53
N ARG A 270 21.89 10.23 -11.94
CA ARG A 270 21.71 11.60 -12.48
C ARG A 270 22.69 12.61 -11.88
N PHE A 271 22.96 12.50 -10.58
CA PHE A 271 23.75 13.49 -9.85
C PHE A 271 25.07 12.93 -9.30
N GLY A 272 25.37 11.64 -9.51
CA GLY A 272 26.59 11.02 -9.01
C GLY A 272 26.67 10.93 -7.50
N LEU A 273 25.51 10.97 -6.78
CA LEU A 273 25.52 10.88 -5.33
C LEU A 273 25.96 9.51 -4.85
N SER A 274 26.59 9.48 -3.67
CA SER A 274 26.84 8.20 -3.00
C SER A 274 25.54 7.47 -2.72
N THR A 275 25.56 6.14 -2.66
CA THR A 275 24.37 5.33 -2.36
C THR A 275 23.71 5.71 -1.04
N ILE A 276 24.53 6.08 -0.04
CA ILE A 276 24.05 6.55 1.28
C ILE A 276 23.32 7.89 1.14
N THR A 277 23.92 8.87 0.46
CA THR A 277 23.31 10.19 0.27
C THR A 277 22.02 10.07 -0.55
N ALA A 278 22.02 9.27 -1.62
CA ALA A 278 20.83 8.97 -2.40
C ALA A 278 19.74 8.29 -1.54
N GLY A 279 20.13 7.43 -0.62
CA GLY A 279 19.25 6.82 0.38
C GLY A 279 18.60 7.88 1.29
N TYR A 280 19.36 8.84 1.80
CA TYR A 280 18.83 9.92 2.63
C TYR A 280 17.86 10.84 1.86
N CYS A 281 18.19 11.21 0.62
CA CYS A 281 17.29 11.95 -0.24
C CYS A 281 15.98 11.19 -0.49
N THR A 282 16.09 9.89 -0.77
CA THR A 282 14.92 9.02 -0.95
C THR A 282 14.09 8.91 0.32
N ALA A 283 14.74 8.72 1.47
CA ALA A 283 14.08 8.63 2.77
C ALA A 283 13.28 9.91 3.09
N ALA A 284 13.84 11.09 2.82
CA ALA A 284 13.15 12.38 3.00
C ALA A 284 11.88 12.46 2.14
N CYS A 285 11.96 12.06 0.87
CA CYS A 285 10.82 12.02 -0.04
C CYS A 285 9.74 11.06 0.44
N VAL A 286 10.13 9.83 0.77
CA VAL A 286 9.21 8.77 1.19
C VAL A 286 8.58 9.08 2.55
N PHE A 287 9.35 9.63 3.48
CA PHE A 287 8.83 10.07 4.78
C PHE A 287 7.73 11.12 4.62
N ALA A 288 7.98 12.13 3.79
CA ALA A 288 6.98 13.17 3.50
C ALA A 288 5.67 12.56 2.95
N GLY A 289 5.76 11.65 1.98
CA GLY A 289 4.59 11.01 1.39
C GLY A 289 3.88 10.02 2.32
N SER A 290 4.62 9.33 3.21
CA SER A 290 4.05 8.39 4.17
C SER A 290 3.30 9.11 5.30
N LEU A 291 3.93 10.14 5.86
CA LEU A 291 3.40 10.90 7.00
C LEU A 291 2.11 11.65 6.66
N VAL A 292 2.03 12.20 5.44
CA VAL A 292 0.86 12.99 5.00
C VAL A 292 -0.37 12.14 4.67
N ARG A 293 -0.23 10.83 4.51
CA ARG A 293 -1.33 9.93 4.08
C ARG A 293 -2.56 9.98 4.99
N PRO A 294 -2.47 9.87 6.32
CA PRO A 294 -3.62 10.02 7.21
C PRO A 294 -4.26 11.41 7.13
N MET A 295 -3.41 12.45 6.97
CA MET A 295 -3.87 13.82 6.82
C MET A 295 -4.63 14.02 5.52
N GLY A 296 -4.22 13.32 4.44
CA GLY A 296 -4.91 13.32 3.15
C GLY A 296 -6.34 12.78 3.24
N GLY A 297 -6.55 11.69 3.98
CA GLY A 297 -7.88 11.17 4.29
C GLY A 297 -8.72 12.18 5.09
N ALA A 298 -8.17 12.73 6.17
CA ALA A 298 -8.84 13.74 6.99
C ALA A 298 -9.14 15.03 6.21
N LEU A 299 -8.26 15.45 5.30
CA LEU A 299 -8.51 16.57 4.39
C LEU A 299 -9.67 16.24 3.45
N ALA A 300 -9.68 15.06 2.83
CA ALA A 300 -10.75 14.61 1.95
C ALA A 300 -12.11 14.53 2.67
N ASP A 301 -12.13 14.15 3.96
CA ASP A 301 -13.34 14.17 4.78
C ASP A 301 -13.90 15.59 4.97
N ARG A 302 -13.02 16.59 5.03
CA ARG A 302 -13.40 18.01 5.21
C ARG A 302 -13.83 18.70 3.92
N VAL A 303 -13.00 18.59 2.87
CA VAL A 303 -13.19 19.35 1.63
C VAL A 303 -13.89 18.57 0.51
N GLY A 304 -14.01 17.25 0.68
CA GLY A 304 -14.48 16.27 -0.32
C GLY A 304 -13.33 15.61 -1.09
N GLY A 305 -13.45 14.29 -1.32
CA GLY A 305 -12.41 13.49 -1.97
C GLY A 305 -12.06 13.95 -3.40
N VAL A 306 -13.07 14.38 -4.17
CA VAL A 306 -12.89 14.89 -5.55
C VAL A 306 -12.06 16.18 -5.57
N LYS A 307 -12.31 17.12 -4.64
CA LYS A 307 -11.54 18.37 -4.57
C LYS A 307 -10.10 18.10 -4.14
N ALA A 308 -9.91 17.21 -3.14
CA ALA A 308 -8.59 16.80 -2.69
C ALA A 308 -7.78 16.17 -3.82
N LEU A 309 -8.37 15.19 -4.56
CA LEU A 309 -7.71 14.54 -5.69
C LEU A 309 -7.42 15.49 -6.85
N THR A 310 -8.28 16.49 -7.09
CA THR A 310 -8.04 17.52 -8.10
C THR A 310 -6.72 18.26 -7.81
N ALA A 311 -6.54 18.76 -6.58
CA ALA A 311 -5.31 19.42 -6.18
C ALA A 311 -4.09 18.47 -6.25
N VAL A 312 -4.25 17.23 -5.79
CA VAL A 312 -3.21 16.20 -5.82
C VAL A 312 -2.69 15.96 -7.23
N PHE A 313 -3.57 15.74 -8.20
CA PHE A 313 -3.14 15.44 -9.57
C PHE A 313 -2.47 16.64 -10.25
N ILE A 314 -2.94 17.86 -9.98
CA ILE A 314 -2.30 19.08 -10.49
C ILE A 314 -0.87 19.21 -9.92
N VAL A 315 -0.73 19.12 -8.59
CA VAL A 315 0.58 19.26 -7.93
C VAL A 315 1.54 18.15 -8.36
N ALA A 316 1.07 16.89 -8.41
CA ALA A 316 1.88 15.76 -8.84
C ALA A 316 2.35 15.93 -10.29
N ALA A 317 1.46 16.32 -11.21
CA ALA A 317 1.81 16.54 -12.61
C ALA A 317 2.85 17.64 -12.78
N VAL A 318 2.64 18.79 -12.13
CA VAL A 318 3.59 19.94 -12.20
C VAL A 318 4.94 19.58 -11.60
N ALA A 319 4.94 18.96 -10.41
CA ALA A 319 6.19 18.58 -9.73
C ALA A 319 6.99 17.56 -10.55
N LEU A 320 6.34 16.48 -11.05
CA LEU A 320 7.02 15.44 -11.84
C LEU A 320 7.48 15.96 -13.22
N ALA A 321 6.71 16.84 -13.87
CA ALA A 321 7.17 17.50 -15.09
C ALA A 321 8.39 18.39 -14.82
N GLY A 322 8.39 19.12 -13.70
CA GLY A 322 9.49 20.00 -13.29
C GLY A 322 10.79 19.25 -12.99
N VAL A 323 10.73 17.99 -12.51
CA VAL A 323 11.92 17.17 -12.24
C VAL A 323 12.79 16.99 -13.50
N GLY A 324 12.17 16.88 -14.68
CA GLY A 324 12.89 16.72 -15.95
C GLY A 324 13.85 17.89 -16.25
N GLY A 325 13.56 19.10 -15.76
CA GLY A 325 14.37 20.31 -15.91
C GLY A 325 15.25 20.62 -14.69
N ALA A 326 15.22 19.82 -13.62
CA ALA A 326 16.00 20.08 -12.42
C ALA A 326 17.50 19.95 -12.69
N SER A 327 18.25 21.02 -12.46
CA SER A 327 19.70 21.09 -12.67
C SER A 327 20.51 20.82 -11.40
N SER A 328 19.90 20.94 -10.22
CA SER A 328 20.55 20.69 -8.93
C SER A 328 19.84 19.59 -8.13
N VAL A 329 20.57 19.01 -7.18
CA VAL A 329 20.03 17.98 -6.25
C VAL A 329 18.91 18.57 -5.41
N GLU A 330 19.08 19.78 -4.91
CA GLU A 330 18.14 20.49 -4.05
C GLU A 330 16.82 20.76 -4.76
N ALA A 331 16.88 21.21 -6.03
CA ALA A 331 15.69 21.43 -6.85
C ALA A 331 14.95 20.12 -7.14
N ALA A 332 15.67 19.07 -7.50
CA ALA A 332 15.10 17.75 -7.72
C ALA A 332 14.45 17.19 -6.42
N LEU A 333 15.17 17.29 -5.29
CA LEU A 333 14.68 16.85 -3.99
C LEU A 333 13.41 17.58 -3.58
N ALA A 334 13.38 18.92 -3.72
CA ALA A 334 12.20 19.72 -3.40
C ALA A 334 10.99 19.32 -4.25
N LEU A 335 11.18 19.13 -5.56
CA LEU A 335 10.12 18.67 -6.46
C LEU A 335 9.64 17.25 -6.13
N PHE A 336 10.54 16.32 -5.80
CA PHE A 336 10.14 14.99 -5.37
C PHE A 336 9.43 15.00 -4.02
N VAL A 337 9.86 15.77 -3.05
CA VAL A 337 9.15 15.95 -1.77
C VAL A 337 7.74 16.48 -2.03
N LEU A 338 7.59 17.49 -2.90
CA LEU A 338 6.29 18.03 -3.27
C LEU A 338 5.41 16.97 -3.97
N ALA A 339 5.97 16.23 -4.92
CA ALA A 339 5.27 15.14 -5.59
C ALA A 339 4.82 14.06 -4.59
N MET A 340 5.70 13.65 -3.67
CA MET A 340 5.41 12.63 -2.67
C MET A 340 4.36 13.09 -1.64
N LEU A 341 4.39 14.35 -1.23
CA LEU A 341 3.33 14.95 -0.41
C LEU A 341 1.97 14.90 -1.14
N ALA A 342 1.94 15.29 -2.42
CA ALA A 342 0.72 15.20 -3.20
C ALA A 342 0.23 13.77 -3.34
N LEU A 343 1.09 12.83 -3.77
CA LEU A 343 0.74 11.42 -3.96
C LEU A 343 0.30 10.75 -2.65
N GLY A 344 0.99 11.03 -1.54
CA GLY A 344 0.62 10.54 -0.22
C GLY A 344 -0.75 11.05 0.25
N THR A 345 -1.02 12.34 0.05
CA THR A 345 -2.36 12.94 0.28
C THR A 345 -3.43 12.24 -0.57
N GLY A 346 -3.12 12.00 -1.85
CA GLY A 346 -4.01 11.31 -2.78
C GLY A 346 -4.32 9.87 -2.34
N ASN A 347 -3.36 9.17 -1.76
CA ASN A 347 -3.58 7.83 -1.22
C ASN A 347 -4.67 7.82 -0.14
N GLY A 348 -4.67 8.81 0.75
CA GLY A 348 -5.72 8.99 1.73
C GLY A 348 -7.07 9.36 1.10
N ALA A 349 -7.06 10.27 0.14
CA ALA A 349 -8.27 10.77 -0.51
C ALA A 349 -8.99 9.70 -1.34
N VAL A 350 -8.27 8.79 -2.03
CA VAL A 350 -8.91 7.66 -2.73
C VAL A 350 -9.60 6.73 -1.73
N PHE A 351 -8.94 6.40 -0.60
CA PHE A 351 -9.53 5.53 0.41
C PHE A 351 -10.66 6.19 1.22
N GLN A 352 -10.81 7.50 1.15
CA GLN A 352 -11.99 8.19 1.63
C GLN A 352 -13.21 7.97 0.71
N LEU A 353 -13.00 7.90 -0.61
CA LEU A 353 -14.07 7.69 -1.59
C LEU A 353 -14.53 6.22 -1.70
N VAL A 354 -13.61 5.25 -1.52
CA VAL A 354 -13.90 3.81 -1.67
C VAL A 354 -15.09 3.36 -0.80
N PRO A 355 -15.12 3.59 0.52
CA PRO A 355 -16.23 3.13 1.36
C PRO A 355 -17.54 3.87 1.08
N GLN A 356 -17.50 5.08 0.56
CA GLN A 356 -18.71 5.85 0.21
C GLN A 356 -19.47 5.20 -0.94
N ARG A 357 -18.75 4.55 -1.86
CA ARG A 357 -19.36 3.89 -3.03
C ARG A 357 -19.55 2.38 -2.84
N PHE A 358 -18.63 1.71 -2.14
CA PHE A 358 -18.56 0.26 -2.05
C PHE A 358 -18.57 -0.21 -0.59
N SER A 359 -19.51 0.30 0.21
CA SER A 359 -19.63 -0.04 1.64
C SER A 359 -19.83 -1.56 1.87
N ALA A 360 -20.65 -2.22 1.04
CA ALA A 360 -20.90 -3.66 1.13
C ALA A 360 -19.71 -4.52 0.66
N GLU A 361 -18.93 -4.04 -0.29
CA GLU A 361 -17.77 -4.73 -0.89
C GLU A 361 -16.43 -4.11 -0.49
N ILE A 362 -16.37 -3.36 0.62
CA ILE A 362 -15.20 -2.57 1.01
C ILE A 362 -13.90 -3.39 1.05
N GLY A 363 -13.93 -4.61 1.55
CA GLY A 363 -12.74 -5.47 1.63
C GLY A 363 -12.21 -5.86 0.25
N VAL A 364 -13.12 -6.23 -0.67
CA VAL A 364 -12.79 -6.56 -2.06
C VAL A 364 -12.24 -5.35 -2.79
N MET A 365 -12.95 -4.21 -2.68
CA MET A 365 -12.51 -2.98 -3.34
C MET A 365 -11.17 -2.46 -2.82
N THR A 366 -10.93 -2.56 -1.51
CA THR A 366 -9.62 -2.24 -0.93
C THR A 366 -8.50 -3.09 -1.56
N GLY A 367 -8.76 -4.38 -1.77
CA GLY A 367 -7.83 -5.28 -2.46
C GLY A 367 -7.58 -4.90 -3.92
N LEU A 368 -8.66 -4.67 -4.68
CA LEU A 368 -8.59 -4.31 -6.11
C LEU A 368 -7.91 -2.95 -6.33
N VAL A 369 -8.30 -1.94 -5.56
CA VAL A 369 -7.67 -0.61 -5.59
C VAL A 369 -6.19 -0.71 -5.22
N GLY A 370 -5.88 -1.47 -4.16
CA GLY A 370 -4.50 -1.72 -3.75
C GLY A 370 -3.68 -2.45 -4.83
N MET A 371 -4.28 -3.41 -5.52
CA MET A 371 -3.65 -4.10 -6.66
C MET A 371 -3.33 -3.13 -7.79
N ALA A 372 -4.27 -2.27 -8.17
CA ALA A 372 -4.06 -1.26 -9.21
C ALA A 372 -2.92 -0.29 -8.87
N GLY A 373 -2.78 0.08 -7.60
CA GLY A 373 -1.64 0.87 -7.13
C GLY A 373 -0.29 0.19 -7.37
N GLY A 374 -0.19 -1.13 -7.17
CA GLY A 374 1.03 -1.87 -7.47
C GLY A 374 1.34 -1.94 -8.97
N PHE A 375 0.32 -2.07 -9.84
CA PHE A 375 0.51 -1.94 -11.29
C PHE A 375 1.05 -0.58 -11.69
N GLY A 376 0.54 0.51 -11.10
CA GLY A 376 1.07 1.85 -11.32
C GLY A 376 2.52 2.00 -10.91
N GLY A 377 2.92 1.41 -9.78
CA GLY A 377 4.31 1.40 -9.31
C GLY A 377 5.25 0.61 -10.20
N PHE A 378 4.81 -0.55 -10.67
CA PHE A 378 5.53 -1.32 -11.68
C PHE A 378 5.76 -0.51 -12.95
N TYR A 379 4.69 0.12 -13.45
CA TYR A 379 4.77 0.93 -14.66
C TYR A 379 5.76 2.08 -14.51
N LEU A 380 5.71 2.85 -13.42
CA LEU A 380 6.61 3.97 -13.22
C LEU A 380 8.08 3.51 -13.12
N ALA A 381 8.37 2.54 -12.29
CA ALA A 381 9.74 2.08 -12.07
C ALA A 381 10.37 1.47 -13.33
N SER A 382 9.62 0.64 -14.07
CA SER A 382 10.08 0.05 -15.32
C SER A 382 10.24 1.09 -16.44
N SER A 383 9.29 2.03 -16.55
CA SER A 383 9.33 3.09 -17.56
C SER A 383 10.51 4.05 -17.36
N LEU A 384 10.88 4.36 -16.12
CA LEU A 384 12.06 5.18 -15.82
C LEU A 384 13.35 4.51 -16.27
N GLY A 385 13.52 3.20 -16.02
CA GLY A 385 14.67 2.43 -16.50
C GLY A 385 14.75 2.39 -18.02
N LEU A 386 13.61 2.11 -18.67
CA LEU A 386 13.53 2.08 -20.14
C LEU A 386 13.79 3.47 -20.75
N ALA A 387 13.21 4.53 -20.19
CA ALA A 387 13.43 5.90 -20.62
C ALA A 387 14.93 6.24 -20.57
N LYS A 388 15.61 5.92 -19.47
CA LYS A 388 17.05 6.13 -19.32
C LYS A 388 17.86 5.37 -20.36
N GLN A 389 17.46 4.15 -20.67
CA GLN A 389 18.15 3.32 -21.68
C GLN A 389 17.99 3.86 -23.10
N LEU A 390 16.77 4.28 -23.47
CA LEU A 390 16.45 4.73 -24.83
C LEU A 390 16.87 6.17 -25.13
N THR A 391 16.75 7.08 -24.13
CA THR A 391 16.95 8.52 -24.31
C THR A 391 18.17 9.06 -23.59
N GLY A 392 18.86 8.24 -22.80
CA GLY A 392 19.93 8.70 -21.92
C GLY A 392 19.46 9.50 -20.71
N SER A 393 18.13 9.74 -20.55
CA SER A 393 17.56 10.58 -19.50
C SER A 393 16.33 9.92 -18.84
N PHE A 394 16.09 10.25 -17.56
CA PHE A 394 14.85 9.88 -16.87
C PHE A 394 13.67 10.81 -17.20
N SER A 395 13.91 11.95 -17.83
CA SER A 395 12.92 13.03 -18.03
C SER A 395 11.67 12.55 -18.76
N SER A 396 11.83 11.75 -19.83
CA SER A 396 10.69 11.21 -20.58
C SER A 396 9.80 10.30 -19.73
N GLY A 397 10.38 9.49 -18.83
CA GLY A 397 9.62 8.65 -17.91
C GLY A 397 8.79 9.48 -16.92
N PHE A 398 9.36 10.54 -16.35
CA PHE A 398 8.62 11.46 -15.47
C PHE A 398 7.54 12.26 -16.22
N LEU A 399 7.81 12.71 -17.44
CA LEU A 399 6.81 13.40 -18.27
C LEU A 399 5.63 12.49 -18.63
N ILE A 400 5.88 11.21 -18.95
CA ILE A 400 4.81 10.24 -19.21
C ILE A 400 3.95 10.05 -17.94
N PHE A 401 4.59 9.93 -16.77
CA PHE A 401 3.81 9.77 -15.54
C PHE A 401 3.08 11.06 -15.13
N ALA A 402 3.65 12.23 -15.39
CA ALA A 402 2.97 13.51 -15.26
C ALA A 402 1.74 13.58 -16.18
N ALA A 403 1.87 13.10 -17.42
CA ALA A 403 0.75 12.99 -18.36
C ALA A 403 -0.34 12.04 -17.84
N LEU A 404 0.02 10.92 -17.21
CA LEU A 404 -0.95 10.03 -16.56
C LEU A 404 -1.69 10.71 -15.40
N ALA A 405 -1.00 11.56 -14.62
CA ALA A 405 -1.65 12.37 -13.58
C ALA A 405 -2.64 13.38 -14.20
N ILE A 406 -2.33 13.97 -15.35
CA ILE A 406 -3.26 14.84 -16.10
C ILE A 406 -4.45 14.01 -16.63
N VAL A 407 -4.22 12.83 -17.18
CA VAL A 407 -5.30 11.92 -17.62
C VAL A 407 -6.22 11.55 -16.45
N ALA A 408 -5.65 11.25 -15.29
CA ALA A 408 -6.43 10.99 -14.07
C ALA A 408 -7.24 12.23 -13.65
N LEU A 409 -6.65 13.43 -13.73
CA LEU A 409 -7.36 14.69 -13.48
C LEU A 409 -8.53 14.89 -14.43
N VAL A 410 -8.32 14.72 -15.75
CA VAL A 410 -9.39 14.82 -16.75
C VAL A 410 -10.47 13.80 -16.48
N GLY A 411 -10.11 12.53 -16.24
CA GLY A 411 -11.05 11.48 -15.87
C GLY A 411 -11.88 11.84 -14.63
N LEU A 412 -11.22 12.39 -13.59
CA LEU A 412 -11.91 12.86 -12.39
C LEU A 412 -12.91 13.99 -12.70
N MET A 413 -12.54 14.92 -13.59
CA MET A 413 -13.44 16.00 -14.01
C MET A 413 -14.66 15.49 -14.80
N LEU A 414 -14.48 14.46 -15.62
CA LEU A 414 -15.56 13.83 -16.36
C LEU A 414 -16.53 13.08 -15.44
N VAL A 415 -16.01 12.33 -14.47
CA VAL A 415 -16.84 11.45 -13.62
C VAL A 415 -17.49 12.18 -12.44
N LYS A 416 -16.91 13.29 -11.96
CA LYS A 416 -17.41 14.03 -10.77
C LYS A 416 -18.88 14.45 -10.86
N GLY A 417 -19.35 14.82 -12.05
CA GLY A 417 -20.75 15.22 -12.28
C GLY A 417 -21.72 14.05 -12.11
N HIS A 418 -21.33 12.87 -12.60
CA HIS A 418 -22.07 11.63 -12.41
C HIS A 418 -22.07 11.20 -10.94
N TRP A 419 -20.93 11.17 -10.28
CA TRP A 419 -20.83 10.82 -8.87
C TRP A 419 -21.65 11.71 -7.96
N ARG A 420 -21.62 13.02 -8.16
CA ARG A 420 -22.46 13.96 -7.40
C ARG A 420 -23.95 13.67 -7.53
N ARG A 421 -24.41 13.19 -8.68
CA ARG A 421 -25.83 12.85 -8.89
C ARG A 421 -26.20 11.49 -8.32
N THR A 422 -25.31 10.52 -8.35
CA THR A 422 -25.61 9.12 -8.00
C THR A 422 -25.25 8.76 -6.56
N TRP A 423 -24.21 9.40 -5.97
CA TRP A 423 -23.75 9.06 -4.60
C TRP A 423 -24.36 9.94 -3.51
N THR A 424 -24.73 11.21 -3.82
CA THR A 424 -25.28 12.15 -2.83
C THR A 424 -26.69 11.80 -2.35
N ALA A 425 -27.36 10.82 -2.93
CA ALA A 425 -28.64 10.31 -2.43
C ALA A 425 -28.52 9.67 -1.03
N ALA A 426 -27.32 9.32 -0.57
CA ALA A 426 -27.05 8.86 0.80
C ALA A 426 -26.66 10.07 1.69
N ALA A 427 -27.39 10.30 2.76
CA ALA A 427 -27.12 11.40 3.69
C ALA A 427 -25.70 11.32 4.26
N GLY A 428 -24.92 12.42 4.15
CA GLY A 428 -23.58 12.55 4.72
C GLY A 428 -22.41 12.28 3.78
N VAL A 429 -22.63 11.92 2.50
CA VAL A 429 -21.58 11.70 1.51
C VAL A 429 -20.95 13.05 1.11
N ARG A 430 -19.65 13.22 1.34
CA ARG A 430 -18.84 14.37 0.89
C ARG A 430 -17.94 13.95 -0.28
N ILE A 431 -18.36 14.30 -1.48
CA ILE A 431 -17.63 14.04 -2.72
C ILE A 431 -16.80 15.24 -3.13
#